data_e0bec1ec6f4f33b2c5bc771a58d54e43
#
_entry.id   e0bec1ec6f4f33b2c5bc771a58d54e43
#
_cell.length_a   1.000
_cell.length_b   1.000
_cell.length_c   1.000
_cell.angle_alpha   90.00
_cell.angle_beta   90.00
_cell.angle_gamma   90.00
#
_symmetry.space_group_name_H-M   'P 1'
#
loop_
_entity.id
_entity.type
_entity.pdbx_description
1 polymer ?
#
loop_
_entity_poly.entity_id
_entity_poly.type
_entity_poly.pdbx_seq_one_letter_code
_entity_poly.pdbx_strand_id
1 'polypeptide(L)' 'MTTIEAVRNRILILCGERGITINRLATLSALPPSSIKNILYGKSENPKLITIKMICDGLDITLADFFDTVEFNTLEQELK' A
#
# COMPACT_ATOMS: atom_id res chain seq x y z
N MET A 1 2.49 7.51 -13.77
CA MET A 1 1.89 7.24 -12.46
C MET A 1 2.78 7.80 -11.37
N THR A 2 2.22 8.49 -10.41
CA THR A 2 2.98 9.01 -9.26
C THR A 2 3.27 7.89 -8.27
N THR A 3 4.23 8.13 -7.38
CA THR A 3 4.61 7.14 -6.36
C THR A 3 3.41 6.76 -5.49
N ILE A 4 2.65 7.74 -5.03
CA ILE A 4 1.50 7.45 -4.15
C ILE A 4 0.39 6.71 -4.90
N GLU A 5 0.16 7.01 -6.17
CA GLU A 5 -0.81 6.26 -6.98
C GLU A 5 -0.40 4.79 -7.11
N ALA A 6 0.89 4.52 -7.31
CA ALA A 6 1.39 3.14 -7.39
C ALA A 6 1.20 2.40 -6.07
N VAL A 7 1.43 3.06 -4.93
CA VAL A 7 1.20 2.47 -3.60
C VAL A 7 -0.28 2.13 -3.41
N ARG A 8 -1.18 3.06 -3.73
CA ARG A 8 -2.62 2.85 -3.63
C ARG A 8 -3.08 1.66 -4.48
N ASN A 9 -2.65 1.64 -5.73
CA ASN A 9 -3.00 0.54 -6.64
C ASN A 9 -2.47 -0.79 -6.15
N ARG A 10 -1.24 -0.82 -5.65
CA ARG A 10 -0.64 -2.06 -5.15
C ARG A 10 -1.44 -2.66 -4.00
N ILE A 11 -1.86 -1.81 -3.05
CA ILE A 11 -2.69 -2.26 -1.92
C ILE A 11 -4.01 -2.85 -2.43
N LEU A 12 -4.68 -2.15 -3.34
CA LEU A 12 -5.97 -2.60 -3.89
C LEU A 12 -5.83 -3.92 -4.67
N ILE A 13 -4.78 -4.07 -5.46
CA ILE A 13 -4.50 -5.29 -6.21
C ILE A 13 -4.25 -6.47 -5.26
N LEU A 14 -3.43 -6.27 -4.23
CA LEU A 14 -3.12 -7.32 -3.26
C LEU A 14 -4.37 -7.75 -2.49
N CYS A 15 -5.22 -6.81 -2.08
CA CYS A 15 -6.51 -7.14 -1.46
C CYS A 15 -7.41 -7.92 -2.41
N GLY A 16 -7.48 -7.49 -3.67
CA GLY A 16 -8.28 -8.17 -4.69
C GLY A 16 -7.82 -9.60 -4.95
N GLU A 17 -6.50 -9.81 -5.09
CA GLU A 17 -5.92 -11.12 -5.28
C GLU A 17 -6.20 -12.08 -4.13
N ARG A 18 -6.30 -11.56 -2.92
CA ARG A 18 -6.53 -12.36 -1.71
C ARG A 18 -8.00 -12.43 -1.32
N GLY A 19 -8.87 -11.71 -2.02
CA GLY A 19 -10.30 -11.67 -1.72
C GLY A 19 -10.61 -11.12 -0.34
N ILE A 20 -9.84 -10.15 0.13
CA ILE A 20 -10.05 -9.52 1.44
C ILE A 20 -10.50 -8.07 1.30
N THR A 21 -11.23 -7.59 2.31
CA THR A 21 -11.66 -6.20 2.39
C THR A 21 -10.57 -5.33 3.00
N ILE A 22 -10.70 -4.01 2.85
CA ILE A 22 -9.81 -3.05 3.50
C ILE A 22 -9.86 -3.21 5.02
N ASN A 23 -11.04 -3.43 5.59
CA ASN A 23 -11.17 -3.65 7.04
C ASN A 23 -10.44 -4.92 7.48
N ARG A 24 -10.49 -5.99 6.69
CA ARG A 24 -9.74 -7.21 6.98
C ARG A 24 -8.23 -6.97 6.91
N LEU A 25 -7.78 -6.24 5.90
CA LEU A 25 -6.37 -5.86 5.80
C LEU A 25 -5.92 -5.08 7.03
N ALA A 26 -6.72 -4.12 7.48
CA ALA A 26 -6.42 -3.35 8.69
C ALA A 26 -6.24 -4.25 9.91
N THR A 27 -7.16 -5.20 10.10
CA THR A 27 -7.08 -6.16 11.19
C THR A 27 -5.78 -6.98 11.11
N LEU A 28 -5.47 -7.52 9.93
CA LEU A 28 -4.26 -8.33 9.70
C LEU A 28 -2.98 -7.53 9.93
N SER A 29 -3.03 -6.24 9.67
CA SER A 29 -1.87 -5.33 9.76
C SER A 29 -1.76 -4.66 11.12
N ALA A 30 -2.67 -4.93 12.04
CA ALA A 30 -2.76 -4.27 13.34
C ALA A 30 -2.85 -2.74 13.21
N LEU A 31 -3.57 -2.27 12.19
CA LEU A 31 -3.78 -0.86 11.92
C LEU A 31 -5.27 -0.51 12.06
N PRO A 32 -5.59 0.72 12.50
CA PRO A 32 -6.97 1.19 12.38
C PRO A 32 -7.38 1.25 10.90
N PRO A 33 -8.62 0.91 10.54
CA PRO A 33 -9.09 1.04 9.15
C PRO A 33 -8.89 2.44 8.58
N SER A 34 -8.99 3.48 9.40
CA SER A 34 -8.77 4.86 8.98
C SER A 34 -7.35 5.10 8.44
N SER A 35 -6.33 4.41 8.97
CA SER A 35 -4.96 4.55 8.49
C SER A 35 -4.83 4.09 7.04
N ILE A 36 -5.45 2.97 6.69
CA ILE A 36 -5.42 2.46 5.32
C ILE A 36 -6.29 3.32 4.41
N LYS A 37 -7.47 3.72 4.87
CA LYS A 37 -8.37 4.59 4.09
C LYS A 37 -7.73 5.96 3.80
N ASN A 38 -6.95 6.49 4.73
CA ASN A 38 -6.23 7.74 4.50
C ASN A 38 -5.18 7.60 3.38
N ILE A 39 -4.53 6.44 3.28
CA ILE A 39 -3.60 6.17 2.19
C ILE A 39 -4.36 6.06 0.87
N LEU A 40 -5.46 5.30 0.85
CA LEU A 40 -6.20 4.99 -0.38
C LEU A 40 -7.03 6.16 -0.91
N TYR A 41 -7.69 6.88 -0.02
CA TYR A 41 -8.73 7.85 -0.38
C TYR A 41 -8.54 9.23 0.24
N GLY A 42 -7.63 9.35 1.18
CA GLY A 42 -7.38 10.60 1.88
C GLY A 42 -6.36 11.48 1.17
N LYS A 43 -5.92 12.51 1.88
CA LYS A 43 -4.95 13.47 1.36
C LYS A 43 -3.51 13.08 1.68
N SER A 44 -3.29 11.93 2.33
CA SER A 44 -1.95 11.47 2.67
C SER A 44 -1.23 11.02 1.41
N GLU A 45 -0.20 11.76 1.02
CA GLU A 45 0.64 11.42 -0.13
C GLU A 45 1.99 10.84 0.29
N ASN A 46 2.20 10.72 1.59
CA ASN A 46 3.47 10.23 2.14
C ASN A 46 3.21 9.31 3.33
N PRO A 47 2.71 8.09 3.07
CA PRO A 47 2.54 7.10 4.15
C PRO A 47 3.91 6.72 4.70
N LYS A 48 3.95 6.47 6.01
CA LYS A 48 5.20 6.06 6.65
C LYS A 48 5.62 4.69 6.13
N LEU A 49 6.92 4.51 5.94
CA LEU A 49 7.49 3.23 5.52
C LEU A 49 7.11 2.11 6.49
N ILE A 50 7.09 2.39 7.79
CA ILE A 50 6.69 1.39 8.80
C ILE A 50 5.24 0.98 8.61
N THR A 51 4.36 1.90 8.25
CA THR A 51 2.96 1.56 7.94
C THR A 51 2.88 0.60 6.76
N ILE A 52 3.65 0.85 5.70
CA ILE A 52 3.72 -0.05 4.55
C ILE A 52 4.26 -1.41 4.97
N LYS A 53 5.28 -1.44 5.84
CA LYS A 53 5.83 -2.70 6.36
C LYS A 53 4.78 -3.49 7.15
N MET A 54 3.96 -2.81 7.97
CA MET A 54 2.88 -3.46 8.71
C MET A 54 1.85 -4.09 7.76
N ILE A 55 1.52 -3.41 6.68
CA ILE A 55 0.64 -3.94 5.64
C ILE A 55 1.26 -5.20 5.01
N CYS A 56 2.55 -5.15 4.69
CA CYS A 56 3.27 -6.30 4.15
C CYS A 56 3.25 -7.47 5.12
N ASP A 57 3.48 -7.23 6.41
CA ASP A 57 3.44 -8.27 7.44
C ASP A 57 2.04 -8.89 7.52
N GLY A 58 0.98 -8.05 7.46
CA GLY A 58 -0.40 -8.53 7.45
C GLY A 58 -0.73 -9.39 6.24
N LEU A 59 -0.09 -9.14 5.12
CA LEU A 59 -0.26 -9.90 3.88
C LEU A 59 0.75 -11.05 3.72
N ASP A 60 1.66 -11.19 4.67
CA ASP A 60 2.73 -12.19 4.65
C ASP A 60 3.60 -12.08 3.39
N ILE A 61 3.98 -10.87 3.05
CA ILE A 61 4.91 -10.58 1.96
C ILE A 61 6.05 -9.70 2.47
N THR A 62 7.14 -9.64 1.72
CA THR A 62 8.26 -8.75 2.04
C THR A 62 8.02 -7.35 1.45
N LEU A 63 8.77 -6.36 1.94
CA LEU A 63 8.80 -5.04 1.30
C LEU A 63 9.26 -5.15 -0.16
N ALA A 64 10.25 -6.01 -0.43
CA ALA A 64 10.74 -6.21 -1.80
C ALA A 64 9.61 -6.72 -2.70
N ASP A 65 8.82 -7.69 -2.24
CA ASP A 65 7.68 -8.21 -3.00
C ASP A 65 6.63 -7.12 -3.25
N PHE A 66 6.37 -6.29 -2.25
CA PHE A 66 5.40 -5.20 -2.37
C PHE A 66 5.77 -4.26 -3.51
N PHE A 67 7.05 -3.90 -3.62
CA PHE A 67 7.53 -2.93 -4.60
C PHE A 67 8.02 -3.56 -5.91
N ASP A 68 7.95 -4.88 -6.05
CA ASP A 68 8.43 -5.58 -7.25
C ASP A 68 7.34 -5.60 -8.34
N THR A 69 7.10 -4.45 -8.94
CA THR A 69 6.13 -4.29 -10.02
C THR A 69 6.67 -3.35 -11.09
N VAL A 70 6.13 -3.46 -12.29
CA VAL A 70 6.49 -2.57 -13.40
C VAL A 70 6.19 -1.11 -13.06
N GLU A 71 5.06 -0.86 -12.39
CA GLU A 71 4.64 0.49 -12.01
C GLU A 71 5.69 1.17 -11.14
N PHE A 72 6.25 0.47 -10.15
CA PHE A 72 7.28 1.05 -9.29
C PHE A 72 8.60 1.29 -10.02
N ASN A 73 8.87 0.56 -11.10
CA ASN A 73 10.09 0.74 -11.89
C ASN A 73 9.97 1.88 -12.92
N THR A 74 8.78 2.40 -13.16
CA THR A 74 8.51 3.40 -14.20
C THR A 74 7.79 4.64 -13.68
N LEU A 75 7.99 4.95 -12.41
CA LEU A 75 7.35 6.08 -11.75
C LEU A 75 7.89 7.41 -12.27
N GLU A 76 7.04 8.44 -12.19
CA GLU A 76 7.47 9.82 -12.37
C GLU A 76 8.48 10.19 -11.29
N GLN A 77 9.42 11.06 -11.61
CA GLN A 77 10.39 11.53 -10.63
C GLN A 77 9.72 12.42 -9.59
N GLU A 78 10.13 12.26 -8.34
CA GLU A 78 9.70 13.17 -7.26
C GLU A 78 10.57 14.43 -7.24
N LEU A 79 11.79 14.33 -7.71
CA LEU A 79 12.68 15.47 -7.86
C LEU A 79 12.21 16.35 -9.00
N LYS A 80 12.07 17.64 -8.72
CA LYS A 80 11.61 18.63 -9.70
C LYS A 80 12.61 19.74 -9.89
#